data_e8af9f2fb32e920c53bdd1276d49c258
#
_entry.id   e8af9f2fb32e920c53bdd1276d49c258
#
_cell.length_a   1.000
_cell.length_b   1.000
_cell.length_c   1.000
_cell.angle_alpha   90.00
_cell.angle_beta   90.00
_cell.angle_gamma   90.00
#
_symmetry.space_group_name_H-M   'P 1'
#
loop_
_entity.id
_entity.type
_entity.pdbx_description
1 polymer ?
#
loop_
_entity_poly.entity_id
_entity_poly.type
_entity_poly.pdbx_seq_one_letter_code
_entity_poly.pdbx_strand_id
1 'polypeptide(L)'
;DEILSGKRQDKHLHYLAKTLNSKGLSLNKVDYVSDDLRDISETIQKKLNCIVFCFGGIGATPDDCTRQAAAKAHQRKLAQHPEALQLIIDQFGVDAYPKRVLMSEIPVGANIIPNEINNIPGFSVGEHYFMPGFPEMSWPMVQWVLEKYYSNITKDQLIDLPTLIAAVPQTNLLALIT
;
A
#
# COMPACT_ATOMS: atom_id res chain seq x y z
N ASP A 1 -2.17 10.90 9.04
CA ASP A 1 -2.19 11.88 10.15
C ASP A 1 -2.53 11.31 11.52
N GLU A 2 -3.27 10.19 11.62
CA GLU A 2 -3.62 9.61 12.92
C GLU A 2 -2.40 9.12 13.72
N ILE A 3 -1.39 8.58 13.06
CA ILE A 3 -0.14 8.16 13.71
C ILE A 3 0.68 9.40 14.09
N LEU A 4 0.87 10.35 13.18
CA LEU A 4 1.62 11.58 13.44
C LEU A 4 0.96 12.47 14.50
N SER A 5 -0.37 12.46 14.56
CA SER A 5 -1.11 13.19 15.61
C SER A 5 -1.17 12.47 16.96
N GLY A 6 -0.65 11.25 17.04
CA GLY A 6 -0.70 10.42 18.24
C GLY A 6 -2.07 9.81 18.56
N LYS A 7 -3.06 9.95 17.68
CA LYS A 7 -4.39 9.36 17.86
C LYS A 7 -4.37 7.83 17.75
N ARG A 8 -3.41 7.28 17.00
CA ARG A 8 -3.22 5.83 16.87
C ARG A 8 -1.74 5.46 17.00
N GLN A 9 -1.52 4.29 17.57
CA GLN A 9 -0.18 3.70 17.62
C GLN A 9 0.08 2.91 16.34
N ASP A 10 1.26 3.07 15.73
CA ASP A 10 1.69 2.25 14.62
C ASP A 10 1.88 0.79 15.06
N LYS A 11 1.26 -0.11 14.33
CA LYS A 11 1.39 -1.57 14.50
C LYS A 11 2.21 -2.21 13.37
N HIS A 12 2.41 -1.50 12.25
CA HIS A 12 3.07 -2.05 11.07
C HIS A 12 4.58 -2.20 11.27
N LEU A 13 5.24 -1.24 11.90
CA LEU A 13 6.68 -1.26 12.14
C LEU A 13 7.13 -2.56 12.81
N HIS A 14 6.53 -2.90 13.94
CA HIS A 14 6.90 -4.10 14.69
C HIS A 14 6.63 -5.38 13.90
N TYR A 15 5.46 -5.47 13.28
CA TYR A 15 5.07 -6.62 12.46
C TYR A 15 6.03 -6.82 11.29
N LEU A 16 6.31 -5.77 10.53
CA LEU A 16 7.20 -5.83 9.37
C LEU A 16 8.63 -6.17 9.75
N ALA A 17 9.18 -5.51 10.75
CA ALA A 17 10.54 -5.79 11.22
C ALA A 17 10.69 -7.27 11.60
N LYS A 18 9.72 -7.84 12.32
CA LYS A 18 9.70 -9.25 12.69
C LYS A 18 9.55 -10.17 11.48
N THR A 19 8.61 -9.86 10.59
CA THR A 19 8.29 -10.67 9.42
C THR A 19 9.45 -10.68 8.42
N LEU A 20 10.02 -9.53 8.11
CA LEU A 20 11.17 -9.40 7.22
C LEU A 20 12.38 -10.15 7.79
N ASN A 21 12.68 -9.94 9.08
CA ASN A 21 13.80 -10.62 9.73
C ASN A 21 13.66 -12.14 9.71
N SER A 22 12.45 -12.68 9.89
CA SER A 22 12.22 -14.13 9.81
C SER A 22 12.51 -14.72 8.42
N LYS A 23 12.47 -13.88 7.38
CA LYS A 23 12.81 -14.25 5.99
C LYS A 23 14.25 -13.83 5.60
N GLY A 24 15.05 -13.35 6.56
CA GLY A 24 16.42 -12.88 6.32
C GLY A 24 16.52 -11.47 5.73
N LEU A 25 15.41 -10.78 5.55
CA LEU A 25 15.35 -9.39 5.09
C LEU A 25 15.48 -8.42 6.27
N SER A 26 16.05 -7.25 6.03
CA SER A 26 16.18 -6.21 7.06
C SER A 26 15.32 -4.99 6.71
N LEU A 27 14.64 -4.47 7.73
CA LEU A 27 13.99 -3.17 7.64
C LEU A 27 15.02 -2.07 7.89
N ASN A 28 15.35 -1.31 6.85
CA ASN A 28 16.42 -0.32 6.94
C ASN A 28 15.93 1.07 7.32
N LYS A 29 14.71 1.43 6.93
CA LYS A 29 14.16 2.75 7.17
C LYS A 29 12.65 2.73 7.27
N VAL A 30 12.10 3.62 8.09
CA VAL A 30 10.68 3.91 8.20
C VAL A 30 10.48 5.41 8.06
N ASP A 31 9.53 5.81 7.21
CA ASP A 31 9.10 7.19 7.08
C ASP A 31 7.61 7.28 7.43
N TYR A 32 7.29 8.18 8.35
CA TYR A 32 5.92 8.60 8.60
C TYR A 32 5.67 9.89 7.82
N VAL A 33 4.70 9.86 6.92
CA VAL A 33 4.44 10.95 5.97
C VAL A 33 3.03 11.47 6.19
N SER A 34 2.85 12.79 6.07
CA SER A 34 1.52 13.41 6.11
C SER A 34 0.68 13.01 4.91
N ASP A 35 -0.66 13.16 5.02
CA ASP A 35 -1.61 12.93 3.91
C ASP A 35 -1.56 14.05 2.88
N ASP A 36 -0.35 14.37 2.42
CA ASP A 36 -0.09 15.35 1.38
C ASP A 36 0.48 14.66 0.14
N LEU A 37 -0.14 14.91 -1.01
CA LEU A 37 0.24 14.32 -2.28
C LEU A 37 1.71 14.59 -2.64
N ARG A 38 2.20 15.80 -2.34
CA ARG A 38 3.57 16.18 -2.64
C ARG A 38 4.54 15.42 -1.73
N ASP A 39 4.30 15.44 -0.43
CA ASP A 39 5.16 14.79 0.55
C ASP A 39 5.28 13.28 0.28
N ILE A 40 4.14 12.62 0.02
CA ILE A 40 4.11 11.19 -0.31
C ILE A 40 4.85 10.94 -1.63
N SER A 41 4.57 11.71 -2.69
CA SER A 41 5.19 11.49 -4.00
C SER A 41 6.70 11.73 -3.97
N GLU A 42 7.20 12.75 -3.26
CA GLU A 42 8.63 13.02 -3.11
C GLU A 42 9.32 11.93 -2.28
N THR A 43 8.64 11.42 -1.24
CA THR A 43 9.15 10.32 -0.42
C THR A 43 9.31 9.03 -1.23
N ILE A 44 8.32 8.68 -2.05
CA ILE A 44 8.38 7.53 -2.96
C ILE A 44 9.46 7.74 -4.02
N GLN A 45 9.53 8.93 -4.63
CA GLN A 45 10.46 9.23 -5.72
C GLN A 45 11.93 9.09 -5.31
N LYS A 46 12.27 9.44 -4.07
CA LYS A 46 13.62 9.27 -3.51
C LYS A 46 14.03 7.81 -3.35
N LYS A 47 13.13 6.86 -3.57
CA LYS A 47 13.28 5.44 -3.23
C LYS A 47 12.92 4.49 -4.37
N LEU A 48 12.94 4.97 -5.60
CA LEU A 48 12.57 4.18 -6.79
C LEU A 48 13.39 2.89 -6.97
N ASN A 49 14.57 2.83 -6.38
CA ASN A 49 15.45 1.64 -6.41
C ASN A 49 15.38 0.82 -5.10
N CYS A 50 14.34 1.01 -4.29
CA CYS A 50 14.17 0.32 -3.02
C CYS A 50 12.93 -0.58 -3.06
N ILE A 51 12.91 -1.58 -2.21
CA ILE A 51 11.66 -2.29 -1.87
C ILE A 51 10.89 -1.41 -0.87
N VAL A 52 9.66 -1.03 -1.22
CA VAL A 52 8.83 -0.14 -0.39
C VAL A 52 7.50 -0.81 -0.08
N PHE A 53 7.18 -0.90 1.21
CA PHE A 53 5.83 -1.23 1.68
C PHE A 53 5.16 0.05 2.18
N CYS A 54 4.08 0.45 1.54
CA CYS A 54 3.32 1.65 1.85
C CYS A 54 1.94 1.25 2.38
N PHE A 55 1.54 1.82 3.52
CA PHE A 55 0.30 1.49 4.19
C PHE A 55 -0.60 2.71 4.30
N GLY A 56 -1.84 2.58 3.82
CA GLY A 56 -2.89 3.59 3.90
C GLY A 56 -2.97 4.53 2.70
N GLY A 57 -4.00 5.36 2.71
CA GLY A 57 -4.25 6.40 1.70
C GLY A 57 -4.63 5.89 0.31
N ILE A 58 -5.02 4.61 0.17
CA ILE A 58 -5.46 4.02 -1.11
C ILE A 58 -6.99 3.91 -1.25
N GLY A 59 -7.74 4.41 -0.29
CA GLY A 59 -9.20 4.43 -0.28
C GLY A 59 -9.82 5.42 -1.26
N ALA A 60 -11.08 5.77 -1.02
CA ALA A 60 -11.87 6.66 -1.87
C ALA A 60 -12.27 7.98 -1.18
N THR A 61 -11.71 8.28 -0.02
CA THR A 61 -11.97 9.55 0.66
C THR A 61 -11.06 10.66 0.11
N PRO A 62 -11.41 11.93 0.28
CA PRO A 62 -10.64 13.04 -0.30
C PRO A 62 -9.19 13.15 0.17
N ASP A 63 -8.89 12.64 1.36
CA ASP A 63 -7.56 12.58 1.96
C ASP A 63 -6.74 11.36 1.49
N ASP A 64 -7.39 10.36 0.86
CA ASP A 64 -6.70 9.22 0.25
C ASP A 64 -5.99 9.63 -1.05
N CYS A 65 -4.75 10.10 -0.95
CA CYS A 65 -3.98 10.58 -2.10
C CYS A 65 -2.77 9.69 -2.47
N THR A 66 -2.59 8.53 -1.82
CA THR A 66 -1.44 7.64 -2.07
C THR A 66 -1.43 7.08 -3.50
N ARG A 67 -2.59 6.79 -4.10
CA ARG A 67 -2.70 6.31 -5.50
C ARG A 67 -2.18 7.37 -6.48
N GLN A 68 -2.59 8.62 -6.28
CA GLN A 68 -2.15 9.77 -7.06
C GLN A 68 -0.65 10.06 -6.85
N ALA A 69 -0.19 9.97 -5.61
CA ALA A 69 1.21 10.17 -5.27
C ALA A 69 2.12 9.08 -5.88
N ALA A 70 1.68 7.82 -5.84
CA ALA A 70 2.36 6.72 -6.51
C ALA A 70 2.46 6.93 -8.03
N ALA A 71 1.34 7.33 -8.67
CA ALA A 71 1.31 7.63 -10.09
C ALA A 71 2.30 8.74 -10.45
N LYS A 72 2.30 9.84 -9.67
CA LYS A 72 3.23 10.96 -9.86
C LYS A 72 4.69 10.55 -9.67
N ALA A 73 5.00 9.83 -8.61
CA ALA A 73 6.37 9.40 -8.30
C ALA A 73 6.95 8.48 -9.39
N HIS A 74 6.13 7.58 -9.91
CA HIS A 74 6.50 6.65 -10.98
C HIS A 74 6.30 7.21 -12.39
N GLN A 75 5.91 8.48 -12.54
CA GLN A 75 5.63 9.14 -13.83
C GLN A 75 4.62 8.36 -14.69
N ARG A 76 3.58 7.82 -14.05
CA ARG A 76 2.51 7.08 -14.70
C ARG A 76 1.18 7.83 -14.59
N LYS A 77 0.29 7.61 -15.55
CA LYS A 77 -1.09 8.09 -15.46
C LYS A 77 -1.89 7.20 -14.52
N LEU A 78 -2.88 7.77 -13.85
CA LEU A 78 -3.94 6.98 -13.22
C LEU A 78 -4.94 6.53 -14.29
N ALA A 79 -5.40 5.31 -14.16
CA ALA A 79 -6.50 4.78 -14.96
C ALA A 79 -7.23 3.70 -14.15
N GLN A 80 -8.49 3.48 -14.47
CA GLN A 80 -9.24 2.35 -13.93
C GLN A 80 -8.57 1.03 -14.33
N HIS A 81 -8.23 0.22 -13.34
CA HIS A 81 -7.73 -1.13 -13.55
C HIS A 81 -8.91 -2.10 -13.64
N PRO A 82 -9.08 -2.84 -14.74
CA PRO A 82 -10.29 -3.67 -14.96
C PRO A 82 -10.55 -4.68 -13.84
N GLU A 83 -9.50 -5.39 -13.40
CA GLU A 83 -9.61 -6.38 -12.33
C GLU A 83 -9.97 -5.72 -10.99
N ALA A 84 -9.31 -4.61 -10.63
CA ALA A 84 -9.64 -3.88 -9.40
C ALA A 84 -11.07 -3.35 -9.41
N LEU A 85 -11.53 -2.83 -10.54
CA LEU A 85 -12.90 -2.36 -10.71
C LEU A 85 -13.90 -3.49 -10.50
N GLN A 86 -13.65 -4.66 -11.10
CA GLN A 86 -14.53 -5.82 -10.97
C GLN A 86 -14.62 -6.29 -9.52
N LEU A 87 -13.47 -6.42 -8.82
CA LEU A 87 -13.42 -6.80 -7.40
C LEU A 87 -14.24 -5.83 -6.52
N ILE A 88 -14.14 -4.52 -6.78
CA ILE A 88 -14.89 -3.49 -6.04
C ILE A 88 -16.39 -3.60 -6.32
N ILE A 89 -16.78 -3.81 -7.59
CA ILE A 89 -18.18 -3.99 -7.95
C ILE A 89 -18.74 -5.27 -7.34
N ASP A 90 -18.00 -6.36 -7.37
CA ASP A 90 -18.41 -7.64 -6.78
C ASP A 90 -18.60 -7.52 -5.25
N GLN A 91 -17.77 -6.71 -4.59
CA GLN A 91 -17.84 -6.49 -3.16
C GLN A 91 -19.01 -5.60 -2.74
N PHE A 92 -19.31 -4.54 -3.50
CA PHE A 92 -20.25 -3.49 -3.07
C PHE A 92 -21.53 -3.39 -3.92
N GLY A 93 -21.58 -4.08 -5.06
CA GLY A 93 -22.73 -3.99 -5.95
C GLY A 93 -23.03 -2.55 -6.39
N VAL A 94 -24.28 -2.14 -6.23
CA VAL A 94 -24.71 -0.77 -6.58
C VAL A 94 -24.04 0.31 -5.71
N ASP A 95 -23.64 -0.01 -4.50
CA ASP A 95 -22.97 0.90 -3.56
C ASP A 95 -21.49 1.15 -3.92
N ALA A 96 -20.98 0.48 -4.95
CA ALA A 96 -19.67 0.80 -5.51
C ALA A 96 -19.65 2.20 -6.10
N TYR A 97 -20.76 2.67 -6.62
CA TYR A 97 -20.89 3.95 -7.31
C TYR A 97 -21.45 5.05 -6.41
N PRO A 98 -21.02 6.32 -6.62
CA PRO A 98 -19.96 6.74 -7.53
C PRO A 98 -18.54 6.70 -6.92
N LYS A 99 -18.42 6.49 -5.61
CA LYS A 99 -17.18 6.78 -4.87
C LYS A 99 -16.20 5.61 -4.82
N ARG A 100 -16.69 4.40 -4.47
CA ARG A 100 -15.80 3.25 -4.21
C ARG A 100 -15.05 2.79 -5.46
N VAL A 101 -15.64 2.95 -6.63
CA VAL A 101 -14.99 2.66 -7.91
C VAL A 101 -13.71 3.47 -8.14
N LEU A 102 -13.55 4.61 -7.48
CA LEU A 102 -12.32 5.40 -7.53
C LEU A 102 -11.11 4.65 -6.97
N MET A 103 -11.31 3.66 -6.08
CA MET A 103 -10.22 2.82 -5.58
C MET A 103 -9.61 1.95 -6.69
N SER A 104 -10.31 1.73 -7.81
CA SER A 104 -9.78 1.03 -8.98
C SER A 104 -8.86 1.90 -9.84
N GLU A 105 -8.84 3.23 -9.63
CA GLU A 105 -7.94 4.12 -10.34
C GLU A 105 -6.55 4.03 -9.72
N ILE A 106 -5.68 3.26 -10.36
CA ILE A 106 -4.30 3.02 -9.94
C ILE A 106 -3.33 3.36 -11.08
N PRO A 107 -2.03 3.46 -10.82
CA PRO A 107 -1.04 3.76 -11.87
C PRO A 107 -1.09 2.74 -13.01
N VAL A 108 -1.09 3.21 -14.25
CA VAL A 108 -1.09 2.35 -15.44
C VAL A 108 0.06 1.33 -15.38
N GLY A 109 -0.25 0.05 -15.61
CA GLY A 109 0.71 -1.05 -15.51
C GLY A 109 1.07 -1.45 -14.07
N ALA A 110 0.26 -1.05 -13.10
CA ALA A 110 0.34 -1.62 -11.75
C ALA A 110 -0.15 -3.08 -11.74
N ASN A 111 0.39 -3.88 -10.82
CA ASN A 111 -0.12 -5.23 -10.56
C ASN A 111 -1.02 -5.21 -9.32
N ILE A 112 -2.03 -6.06 -9.30
CA ILE A 112 -2.94 -6.22 -8.18
C ILE A 112 -2.28 -7.03 -7.06
N ILE A 113 -2.46 -6.58 -5.83
CA ILE A 113 -2.18 -7.32 -4.60
C ILE A 113 -3.52 -7.75 -4.02
N PRO A 114 -3.83 -9.04 -3.97
CA PRO A 114 -5.12 -9.52 -3.50
C PRO A 114 -5.31 -9.24 -2.01
N ASN A 115 -6.56 -8.97 -1.64
CA ASN A 115 -6.99 -8.78 -0.26
C ASN A 115 -8.14 -9.74 0.04
N GLU A 116 -7.82 -10.84 0.73
CA GLU A 116 -8.78 -11.90 1.03
C GLU A 116 -9.83 -11.51 2.09
N ILE A 117 -9.63 -10.38 2.78
CA ILE A 117 -10.54 -9.96 3.86
C ILE A 117 -11.81 -9.28 3.31
N ASN A 118 -11.65 -8.42 2.30
CA ASN A 118 -12.77 -7.64 1.79
C ASN A 118 -12.71 -7.41 0.27
N ASN A 119 -11.87 -8.14 -0.46
CA ASN A 119 -11.69 -8.05 -1.91
C ASN A 119 -11.28 -6.67 -2.45
N ILE A 120 -11.02 -5.68 -1.59
CA ILE A 120 -10.51 -4.38 -2.03
C ILE A 120 -8.99 -4.50 -2.19
N PRO A 121 -8.48 -4.55 -3.43
CA PRO A 121 -7.09 -4.88 -3.64
C PRO A 121 -6.16 -3.73 -3.28
N GLY A 122 -4.92 -4.09 -2.92
CA GLY A 122 -3.78 -3.19 -3.04
C GLY A 122 -3.21 -3.25 -4.45
N PHE A 123 -2.10 -2.55 -4.66
CA PHE A 123 -1.41 -2.58 -5.93
C PHE A 123 0.10 -2.43 -5.76
N SER A 124 0.86 -2.79 -6.81
CA SER A 124 2.29 -2.55 -6.85
C SER A 124 2.73 -1.90 -8.16
N VAL A 125 3.79 -1.09 -8.08
CA VAL A 125 4.49 -0.50 -9.22
C VAL A 125 5.98 -0.76 -9.04
N GLY A 126 6.54 -1.66 -9.85
CA GLY A 126 7.87 -2.19 -9.58
C GLY A 126 7.90 -2.88 -8.22
N GLU A 127 8.88 -2.53 -7.39
CA GLU A 127 9.05 -3.07 -6.04
C GLU A 127 8.40 -2.21 -4.94
N HIS A 128 7.48 -1.34 -5.32
CA HIS A 128 6.68 -0.54 -4.39
C HIS A 128 5.28 -1.15 -4.24
N TYR A 129 4.94 -1.52 -3.01
CA TYR A 129 3.71 -2.23 -2.65
C TYR A 129 2.82 -1.34 -1.81
N PHE A 130 1.62 -1.04 -2.30
CA PHE A 130 0.65 -0.13 -1.70
C PHE A 130 -0.54 -0.90 -1.17
N MET A 131 -0.81 -0.78 0.12
CA MET A 131 -1.79 -1.59 0.84
C MET A 131 -2.65 -0.72 1.76
N PRO A 132 -3.84 -1.21 2.17
CA PRO A 132 -4.64 -0.53 3.19
C PRO A 132 -3.85 -0.30 4.47
N GLY A 133 -4.20 0.75 5.22
CA GLY A 133 -3.58 1.05 6.51
C GLY A 133 -4.03 0.13 7.65
N PHE A 134 -5.02 -0.75 7.44
CA PHE A 134 -5.54 -1.66 8.47
C PHE A 134 -4.69 -2.93 8.57
N PRO A 135 -4.09 -3.23 9.75
CA PRO A 135 -3.26 -4.41 9.96
C PRO A 135 -3.92 -5.71 9.52
N GLU A 136 -5.19 -5.86 9.82
CA GLU A 136 -5.96 -7.07 9.52
C GLU A 136 -6.00 -7.38 8.01
N MET A 137 -5.99 -6.34 7.17
CA MET A 137 -5.97 -6.46 5.71
C MET A 137 -4.54 -6.51 5.17
N SER A 138 -3.70 -5.58 5.60
CA SER A 138 -2.39 -5.38 5.00
C SER A 138 -1.37 -6.47 5.37
N TRP A 139 -1.45 -7.06 6.56
CA TRP A 139 -0.49 -8.09 6.96
C TRP A 139 -0.58 -9.38 6.12
N PRO A 140 -1.76 -9.94 5.82
CA PRO A 140 -1.86 -11.03 4.84
C PRO A 140 -1.33 -10.63 3.45
N MET A 141 -1.58 -9.40 3.02
CA MET A 141 -1.09 -8.89 1.74
C MET A 141 0.45 -8.78 1.71
N VAL A 142 1.08 -8.36 2.82
CA VAL A 142 2.55 -8.40 2.96
C VAL A 142 3.08 -9.83 2.82
N GLN A 143 2.46 -10.80 3.49
CA GLN A 143 2.86 -12.21 3.36
C GLN A 143 2.77 -12.69 1.91
N TRP A 144 1.66 -12.40 1.25
CA TRP A 144 1.48 -12.74 -0.15
C TRP A 144 2.56 -12.12 -1.06
N VAL A 145 2.91 -10.84 -0.85
CA VAL A 145 4.00 -10.19 -1.60
C VAL A 145 5.33 -10.89 -1.36
N LEU A 146 5.65 -11.17 -0.09
CA LEU A 146 6.91 -11.82 0.28
C LEU A 146 7.00 -13.24 -0.27
N GLU A 147 5.91 -13.98 -0.29
CA GLU A 147 5.86 -15.33 -0.86
C GLU A 147 5.97 -15.33 -2.37
N LYS A 148 5.28 -14.40 -3.03
CA LYS A 148 5.27 -14.33 -4.49
C LYS A 148 6.58 -13.83 -5.09
N TYR A 149 7.18 -12.81 -4.50
CA TYR A 149 8.32 -12.13 -5.12
C TYR A 149 9.66 -12.39 -4.42
N TYR A 150 9.64 -12.82 -3.15
CA TYR A 150 10.84 -12.91 -2.31
C TYR A 150 11.05 -14.30 -1.68
N SER A 151 10.34 -15.34 -2.13
CA SER A 151 10.44 -16.70 -1.59
C SER A 151 11.81 -17.35 -1.83
N ASN A 152 12.50 -16.97 -2.90
CA ASN A 152 13.76 -17.60 -3.33
C ASN A 152 15.00 -16.74 -3.06
N ILE A 153 14.87 -15.66 -2.30
CA ILE A 153 16.02 -14.81 -2.01
C ILE A 153 16.91 -15.49 -0.99
N THR A 154 18.15 -15.79 -1.38
CA THR A 154 19.19 -16.30 -0.49
C THR A 154 19.78 -15.17 0.35
N LYS A 155 20.33 -15.52 1.55
CA LYS A 155 20.96 -14.53 2.45
C LYS A 155 22.05 -13.68 1.78
N ASP A 156 22.75 -14.26 0.82
CA ASP A 156 23.85 -13.57 0.11
C ASP A 156 23.35 -12.51 -0.90
N GLN A 157 22.10 -12.63 -1.36
CA GLN A 157 21.48 -11.64 -2.26
C GLN A 157 20.80 -10.49 -1.50
N LEU A 158 20.71 -10.59 -0.18
CA LEU A 158 20.01 -9.65 0.69
C LEU A 158 20.85 -8.44 1.12
N ILE A 159 22.14 -8.45 0.83
CA ILE A 159 23.10 -7.47 1.40
C ILE A 159 22.86 -6.05 0.89
N ASP A 160 22.16 -5.85 -0.23
CA ASP A 160 22.02 -4.56 -0.91
C ASP A 160 20.59 -4.06 -1.15
N LEU A 161 19.55 -4.69 -0.59
CA LEU A 161 18.17 -4.24 -0.81
C LEU A 161 17.68 -3.34 0.34
N PRO A 162 17.65 -2.01 0.16
CA PRO A 162 17.07 -1.11 1.15
C PRO A 162 15.55 -1.30 1.18
N THR A 163 15.03 -1.74 2.32
CA THR A 163 13.58 -1.86 2.54
C THR A 163 13.07 -0.64 3.30
N LEU A 164 12.06 0.00 2.76
CA LEU A 164 11.45 1.18 3.34
C LEU A 164 9.98 0.96 3.64
N ILE A 165 9.48 1.55 4.72
CA ILE A 165 8.05 1.67 4.99
C ILE A 165 7.66 3.14 4.99
N ALA A 166 6.64 3.50 4.24
CA ALA A 166 5.90 4.73 4.45
C ALA A 166 4.56 4.35 5.09
N ALA A 167 4.32 4.76 6.32
CA ALA A 167 3.03 4.58 6.96
C ALA A 167 2.18 5.83 6.71
N VAL A 168 1.15 5.69 5.89
CA VAL A 168 0.15 6.73 5.64
C VAL A 168 -1.10 6.41 6.46
N PRO A 169 -1.81 7.40 7.03
CA PRO A 169 -2.87 7.16 8.01
C PRO A 169 -4.08 6.42 7.46
N GLN A 170 -4.78 5.81 8.41
CA GLN A 170 -6.00 5.05 8.15
C GLN A 170 -7.22 5.97 8.17
N THR A 171 -7.96 6.02 7.09
CA THR A 171 -9.33 6.57 7.09
C THR A 171 -10.32 5.60 7.74
N ASN A 172 -11.31 6.14 8.43
CA ASN A 172 -12.34 5.35 9.12
C ASN A 172 -13.10 4.42 8.17
N LEU A 173 -12.93 3.11 8.35
CA LEU A 173 -13.68 2.08 7.61
C LEU A 173 -15.20 2.15 7.88
N LEU A 174 -15.61 2.78 9.00
CA LEU A 174 -17.05 2.95 9.35
C LEU A 174 -17.82 3.78 8.32
N ALA A 175 -17.16 4.68 7.57
CA ALA A 175 -17.80 5.41 6.49
C ALA A 175 -17.90 4.61 5.18
N LEU A 176 -17.30 3.42 5.11
CA LEU A 176 -17.33 2.54 3.94
C LEU A 176 -18.31 1.36 4.11
N ILE A 177 -18.86 1.15 5.31
CA ILE A 177 -19.74 0.02 5.65
C ILE A 177 -21.19 0.46 5.86
N THR A 178 -21.46 1.76 5.99
CA THR A 178 -22.84 2.30 6.07
C THR A 178 -23.34 2.83 4.75
#